data_614c4c01c4e1e41da36af8ae412e81e5
#
_entry.id   614c4c01c4e1e41da36af8ae412e81e5
#
_cell.length_a   1.000
_cell.length_b   1.000
_cell.length_c   1.000
_cell.angle_alpha   90.00
_cell.angle_beta   90.00
_cell.angle_gamma   90.00
#
_symmetry.space_group_name_H-M   'P 1'
#
loop_
_entity.id
_entity.type
_entity.pdbx_description
1 polymer ?
#
loop_
_entity_poly.entity_id
_entity_poly.type
_entity_poly.pdbx_seq_one_letter_code
_entity_poly.pdbx_strand_id
1 'polypeptide(L)'
;MSDDAVSLAKAVARLDVLVDRGRRNPRALTRDDLRDLPIVYRRVSAALAEARAHNVPTDQLARIERVLISAHGMLYAPEPPRPLRALIDLIREIPDVVWRARRSVALALVLCALGAVWGYWTVRREAANAVAVLSPDLIENARSFKDAPKRDGDPIYGVFYFTNNTRVALTAYALGATFGIGTLIIMLFNGVVLGGTLAIVLSSGAEPRFFSFVVGHGGIEMLAIFIAAGAGFEMGRAMLRPGWKTRSDSLRDAARATLPMALGAAMLLSVAGLVEGWISPKPLPFGAKATLGATLLGLALLYLVVGRRRAARVSS
;
A
#
# COMPACT_ATOMS: atom_id res chain seq x y z
N MET A 1 -26.26 13.10 -54.71
CA MET A 1 -25.56 13.05 -53.40
C MET A 1 -26.50 13.78 -52.44
N SER A 2 -27.05 13.14 -51.44
CA SER A 2 -28.00 13.76 -50.52
C SER A 2 -27.31 14.87 -49.72
N ASP A 3 -28.05 15.90 -49.29
CA ASP A 3 -27.50 16.96 -48.42
C ASP A 3 -26.82 16.43 -47.15
N ASP A 4 -27.29 15.31 -46.63
CA ASP A 4 -26.76 14.61 -45.50
C ASP A 4 -25.34 14.02 -45.76
N ALA A 5 -25.10 13.46 -46.93
CA ALA A 5 -23.79 12.94 -47.32
C ALA A 5 -22.72 14.06 -47.45
N VAL A 6 -23.11 15.21 -47.99
CA VAL A 6 -22.25 16.40 -48.05
C VAL A 6 -21.95 16.97 -46.67
N SER A 7 -22.95 16.99 -45.80
CA SER A 7 -22.81 17.42 -44.40
C SER A 7 -21.89 16.50 -43.58
N LEU A 8 -21.99 15.17 -43.78
CA LEU A 8 -21.12 14.20 -43.10
C LEU A 8 -19.67 14.32 -43.59
N ALA A 9 -19.45 14.43 -44.91
CA ALA A 9 -18.11 14.61 -45.45
C ALA A 9 -17.43 15.87 -44.90
N LYS A 10 -18.16 16.97 -44.73
CA LYS A 10 -17.64 18.20 -44.09
C LYS A 10 -17.31 17.96 -42.60
N ALA A 11 -18.16 17.24 -41.88
CA ALA A 11 -17.89 16.92 -40.46
C ALA A 11 -16.65 16.03 -40.27
N VAL A 12 -16.49 15.00 -41.11
CA VAL A 12 -15.30 14.14 -41.10
C VAL A 12 -14.04 14.94 -41.43
N ALA A 13 -14.07 15.78 -42.45
CA ALA A 13 -12.94 16.65 -42.84
C ALA A 13 -12.59 17.62 -41.69
N ARG A 14 -13.59 18.22 -41.03
CA ARG A 14 -13.37 19.10 -39.86
C ARG A 14 -12.73 18.36 -38.72
N LEU A 15 -13.21 17.14 -38.40
CA LEU A 15 -12.64 16.30 -37.35
C LEU A 15 -11.20 15.91 -37.65
N ASP A 16 -10.89 15.55 -38.89
CA ASP A 16 -9.53 15.19 -39.34
C ASP A 16 -8.55 16.36 -39.16
N VAL A 17 -8.96 17.58 -39.55
CA VAL A 17 -8.14 18.80 -39.35
C VAL A 17 -7.91 19.07 -37.85
N LEU A 18 -8.93 18.94 -37.01
CA LEU A 18 -8.79 19.14 -35.57
C LEU A 18 -7.86 18.12 -34.94
N VAL A 19 -7.99 16.86 -35.35
CA VAL A 19 -7.13 15.76 -34.89
C VAL A 19 -5.68 15.96 -35.35
N ASP A 20 -5.44 16.28 -36.62
CA ASP A 20 -4.09 16.48 -37.12
C ASP A 20 -3.40 17.68 -36.43
N ARG A 21 -4.12 18.79 -36.27
CA ARG A 21 -3.61 19.98 -35.56
C ARG A 21 -3.28 19.64 -34.10
N GLY A 22 -4.17 18.96 -33.40
CA GLY A 22 -3.97 18.59 -32.00
C GLY A 22 -2.85 17.57 -31.78
N ARG A 23 -2.66 16.62 -32.70
CA ARG A 23 -1.55 15.64 -32.67
C ARG A 23 -0.19 16.32 -32.90
N ARG A 24 -0.09 17.30 -33.81
CA ARG A 24 1.15 18.03 -34.05
C ARG A 24 1.50 18.96 -32.88
N ASN A 25 0.52 19.67 -32.36
CA ASN A 25 0.73 20.56 -31.21
C ASN A 25 -0.59 20.78 -30.46
N PRO A 26 -0.80 20.16 -29.29
CA PRO A 26 -2.02 20.33 -28.49
C PRO A 26 -2.32 21.80 -28.12
N ARG A 27 -1.28 22.63 -28.00
CA ARG A 27 -1.41 24.07 -27.69
C ARG A 27 -1.86 24.93 -28.88
N ALA A 28 -1.86 24.39 -30.09
CA ALA A 28 -2.31 25.07 -31.29
C ALA A 28 -3.84 25.00 -31.49
N LEU A 29 -4.56 24.24 -30.66
CA LEU A 29 -6.02 24.21 -30.63
C LEU A 29 -6.55 25.47 -29.95
N THR A 30 -7.42 26.21 -30.67
CA THR A 30 -8.11 27.38 -30.12
C THR A 30 -9.20 26.95 -29.13
N ARG A 31 -9.75 27.90 -28.36
CA ARG A 31 -10.92 27.63 -27.49
C ARG A 31 -12.14 27.13 -28.27
N ASP A 32 -12.32 27.62 -29.49
CA ASP A 32 -13.41 27.20 -30.36
C ASP A 32 -13.17 25.80 -30.91
N ASP A 33 -11.92 25.46 -31.30
CA ASP A 33 -11.55 24.09 -31.68
C ASP A 33 -11.80 23.09 -30.55
N LEU A 34 -11.51 23.46 -29.29
CA LEU A 34 -11.76 22.61 -28.12
C LEU A 34 -13.26 22.42 -27.80
N ARG A 35 -14.09 23.40 -28.13
CA ARG A 35 -15.57 23.28 -28.03
C ARG A 35 -16.15 22.45 -29.17
N ASP A 36 -15.65 22.64 -30.39
CA ASP A 36 -16.12 21.94 -31.58
C ASP A 36 -15.75 20.44 -31.54
N LEU A 37 -14.58 20.09 -31.09
CA LEU A 37 -14.05 18.71 -31.14
C LEU A 37 -15.03 17.67 -30.57
N PRO A 38 -15.58 17.79 -29.37
CA PRO A 38 -16.53 16.79 -28.84
C PRO A 38 -17.88 16.81 -29.56
N ILE A 39 -18.27 17.93 -30.12
CA ILE A 39 -19.54 18.07 -30.89
C ILE A 39 -19.42 17.35 -32.23
N VAL A 40 -18.32 17.63 -32.96
CA VAL A 40 -18.06 17.01 -34.25
C VAL A 40 -17.79 15.51 -34.10
N TYR A 41 -17.03 15.12 -33.06
CA TYR A 41 -16.80 13.71 -32.74
C TYR A 41 -18.11 12.94 -32.57
N ARG A 42 -19.05 13.44 -31.75
CA ARG A 42 -20.36 12.79 -31.54
C ARG A 42 -21.17 12.70 -32.81
N ARG A 43 -21.18 13.76 -33.64
CA ARG A 43 -21.88 13.77 -34.91
C ARG A 43 -21.32 12.72 -35.88
N VAL A 44 -20.01 12.62 -36.01
CA VAL A 44 -19.35 11.62 -36.87
C VAL A 44 -19.54 10.23 -36.34
N SER A 45 -19.52 10.04 -35.01
CA SER A 45 -19.77 8.72 -34.38
C SER A 45 -21.21 8.22 -34.64
N ALA A 46 -22.20 9.10 -34.53
CA ALA A 46 -23.60 8.75 -34.81
C ALA A 46 -23.78 8.37 -36.30
N ALA A 47 -23.20 9.16 -37.20
CA ALA A 47 -23.28 8.90 -38.63
C ALA A 47 -22.51 7.60 -39.04
N LEU A 48 -21.43 7.25 -38.37
CA LEU A 48 -20.77 5.96 -38.58
C LEU A 48 -21.68 4.78 -38.17
N ALA A 49 -22.39 4.89 -37.05
CA ALA A 49 -23.32 3.86 -36.60
C ALA A 49 -24.47 3.65 -37.62
N GLU A 50 -25.00 4.75 -38.16
CA GLU A 50 -26.04 4.74 -39.20
C GLU A 50 -25.51 4.16 -40.51
N ALA A 51 -24.29 4.58 -40.96
CA ALA A 51 -23.66 4.06 -42.16
C ALA A 51 -23.40 2.53 -42.10
N ARG A 52 -23.04 2.02 -40.94
CA ARG A 52 -22.92 0.57 -40.71
C ARG A 52 -24.27 -0.16 -40.84
N ALA A 53 -25.34 0.44 -40.39
CA ALA A 53 -26.71 -0.13 -40.52
C ALA A 53 -27.20 -0.18 -41.98
N HIS A 54 -26.68 0.70 -42.85
CA HIS A 54 -27.06 0.79 -44.26
C HIS A 54 -26.07 0.14 -45.23
N ASN A 55 -25.15 -0.74 -44.73
CA ASN A 55 -24.18 -1.48 -45.55
C ASN A 55 -23.30 -0.61 -46.48
N VAL A 56 -22.86 0.53 -46.04
CA VAL A 56 -21.91 1.39 -46.80
C VAL A 56 -20.58 0.66 -47.04
N PRO A 57 -19.91 0.86 -48.20
CA PRO A 57 -18.66 0.18 -48.54
C PRO A 57 -17.59 0.32 -47.45
N THR A 58 -16.88 -0.78 -47.19
CA THR A 58 -15.94 -0.91 -46.06
C THR A 58 -14.74 0.05 -46.13
N ASP A 59 -14.31 0.44 -47.31
CA ASP A 59 -13.21 1.39 -47.53
C ASP A 59 -13.53 2.81 -47.04
N GLN A 60 -14.75 3.26 -47.26
CA GLN A 60 -15.23 4.56 -46.77
C GLN A 60 -15.40 4.56 -45.23
N LEU A 61 -15.89 3.47 -44.67
CA LEU A 61 -16.01 3.29 -43.22
C LEU A 61 -14.65 3.30 -42.53
N ALA A 62 -13.64 2.62 -43.09
CA ALA A 62 -12.30 2.54 -42.52
C ALA A 62 -11.60 3.90 -42.37
N ARG A 63 -11.88 4.88 -43.25
CA ARG A 63 -11.36 6.24 -43.10
C ARG A 63 -12.00 6.95 -41.93
N ILE A 64 -13.32 6.88 -41.81
CA ILE A 64 -14.08 7.52 -40.72
C ILE A 64 -13.67 6.93 -39.38
N GLU A 65 -13.53 5.59 -39.32
CA GLU A 65 -13.08 4.88 -38.11
C GLU A 65 -11.70 5.34 -37.65
N ARG A 66 -10.71 5.48 -38.54
CA ARG A 66 -9.36 5.94 -38.19
C ARG A 66 -9.38 7.36 -37.58
N VAL A 67 -10.18 8.26 -38.16
CA VAL A 67 -10.31 9.62 -37.64
C VAL A 67 -10.98 9.62 -36.26
N LEU A 68 -12.03 8.81 -36.10
CA LEU A 68 -12.72 8.66 -34.81
C LEU A 68 -11.85 8.05 -33.73
N ILE A 69 -11.08 7.01 -34.04
CA ILE A 69 -10.10 6.40 -33.08
C ILE A 69 -9.09 7.45 -32.63
N SER A 70 -8.56 8.24 -33.57
CA SER A 70 -7.61 9.31 -33.28
C SER A 70 -8.22 10.42 -32.44
N ALA A 71 -9.45 10.86 -32.77
CA ALA A 71 -10.18 11.86 -32.00
C ALA A 71 -10.56 11.36 -30.60
N HIS A 72 -10.94 10.08 -30.48
CA HIS A 72 -11.20 9.44 -29.19
C HIS A 72 -9.97 9.47 -28.30
N GLY A 73 -8.79 9.09 -28.83
CA GLY A 73 -7.53 9.17 -28.12
C GLY A 73 -7.16 10.58 -27.64
N MET A 74 -7.58 11.64 -28.36
CA MET A 74 -7.38 13.02 -27.91
C MET A 74 -8.39 13.48 -26.85
N LEU A 75 -9.67 13.11 -27.01
CA LEU A 75 -10.74 13.52 -26.10
C LEU A 75 -10.67 12.79 -24.76
N TYR A 76 -10.26 11.54 -24.78
CA TYR A 76 -10.25 10.64 -23.64
C TYR A 76 -8.85 10.15 -23.27
N ALA A 77 -7.80 10.86 -23.80
CA ALA A 77 -6.44 10.55 -23.35
C ALA A 77 -6.36 10.70 -21.83
N PRO A 78 -5.90 9.66 -21.11
CA PRO A 78 -5.63 9.82 -19.70
C PRO A 78 -4.60 10.94 -19.50
N GLU A 79 -4.82 11.80 -18.51
CA GLU A 79 -3.81 12.81 -18.15
C GLU A 79 -2.45 12.12 -17.97
N PRO A 80 -1.34 12.75 -18.45
CA PRO A 80 -0.02 12.16 -18.25
C PRO A 80 0.17 11.90 -16.75
N PRO A 81 0.72 10.73 -16.39
CA PRO A 81 0.88 10.36 -15.00
C PRO A 81 1.71 11.42 -14.28
N ARG A 82 1.15 12.00 -13.24
CA ARG A 82 1.84 12.94 -12.34
C ARG A 82 2.27 12.14 -11.10
N PRO A 83 3.44 11.48 -11.11
CA PRO A 83 3.79 10.48 -10.09
C PRO A 83 3.80 11.07 -8.68
N LEU A 84 4.27 12.31 -8.52
CA LEU A 84 4.27 12.99 -7.23
C LEU A 84 2.85 13.26 -6.71
N ARG A 85 1.92 13.67 -7.58
CA ARG A 85 0.53 13.90 -7.19
C ARG A 85 -0.15 12.60 -6.80
N ALA A 86 0.05 11.53 -7.58
CA ALA A 86 -0.46 10.20 -7.27
C ALA A 86 0.07 9.69 -5.92
N LEU A 87 1.34 9.90 -5.61
CA LEU A 87 1.93 9.55 -4.32
C LEU A 87 1.30 10.37 -3.17
N ILE A 88 1.13 11.68 -3.34
CA ILE A 88 0.48 12.54 -2.34
C ILE A 88 -0.96 12.10 -2.08
N ASP A 89 -1.71 11.78 -3.14
CA ASP A 89 -3.08 11.33 -3.02
C ASP A 89 -3.14 9.97 -2.30
N LEU A 90 -2.23 9.04 -2.62
CA LEU A 90 -2.09 7.77 -1.93
C LEU A 90 -1.81 7.95 -0.43
N ILE A 91 -0.88 8.85 -0.07
CA ILE A 91 -0.58 9.16 1.33
C ILE A 91 -1.83 9.73 2.04
N ARG A 92 -2.60 10.59 1.39
CA ARG A 92 -3.84 11.16 1.97
C ARG A 92 -4.93 10.11 2.21
N GLU A 93 -4.93 9.03 1.44
CA GLU A 93 -5.89 7.94 1.57
C GLU A 93 -5.56 6.97 2.72
N ILE A 94 -4.30 6.91 3.19
CA ILE A 94 -3.86 5.95 4.22
C ILE A 94 -4.79 5.94 5.44
N PRO A 95 -5.12 7.09 6.08
CA PRO A 95 -5.94 7.09 7.30
C PRO A 95 -7.33 6.47 7.09
N ASP A 96 -7.93 6.76 5.94
CA ASP A 96 -9.28 6.29 5.58
C ASP A 96 -9.30 4.79 5.33
N VAL A 97 -8.32 4.28 4.59
CA VAL A 97 -8.22 2.86 4.26
C VAL A 97 -7.91 2.04 5.51
N VAL A 98 -6.95 2.50 6.35
CA VAL A 98 -6.64 1.86 7.64
C VAL A 98 -7.87 1.84 8.56
N TRP A 99 -8.64 2.93 8.60
CA TRP A 99 -9.85 2.97 9.43
C TRP A 99 -10.93 2.01 8.95
N ARG A 100 -11.14 1.90 7.63
CA ARG A 100 -12.07 0.91 7.06
C ARG A 100 -11.63 -0.52 7.41
N ALA A 101 -10.34 -0.78 7.38
CA ALA A 101 -9.72 -2.08 7.70
C ALA A 101 -9.43 -2.27 9.21
N ARG A 102 -9.86 -1.36 10.12
CA ARG A 102 -9.51 -1.39 11.55
C ARG A 102 -9.77 -2.72 12.25
N ARG A 103 -10.80 -3.48 11.83
CA ARG A 103 -11.10 -4.81 12.39
C ARG A 103 -10.05 -5.83 11.99
N SER A 104 -9.56 -5.77 10.76
CA SER A 104 -8.49 -6.61 10.24
C SER A 104 -7.14 -6.27 10.89
N VAL A 105 -6.88 -4.98 11.13
CA VAL A 105 -5.69 -4.52 11.88
C VAL A 105 -5.77 -4.98 13.35
N ALA A 106 -6.93 -4.86 13.99
CA ALA A 106 -7.15 -5.36 15.36
C ALA A 106 -7.00 -6.89 15.44
N LEU A 107 -7.48 -7.62 14.43
CA LEU A 107 -7.27 -9.08 14.34
C LEU A 107 -5.78 -9.43 14.29
N ALA A 108 -4.99 -8.72 13.50
CA ALA A 108 -3.54 -8.91 13.43
C ALA A 108 -2.87 -8.71 14.80
N LEU A 109 -3.24 -7.64 15.51
CA LEU A 109 -2.76 -7.37 16.87
C LEU A 109 -3.13 -8.52 17.83
N VAL A 110 -4.40 -8.94 17.83
CA VAL A 110 -4.87 -10.02 18.72
C VAL A 110 -4.14 -11.33 18.45
N LEU A 111 -3.98 -11.72 17.19
CA LEU A 111 -3.24 -12.94 16.81
C LEU A 111 -1.79 -12.88 17.26
N CYS A 112 -1.12 -11.74 17.04
CA CYS A 112 0.25 -11.54 17.48
C CYS A 112 0.34 -11.60 19.03
N ALA A 113 -0.58 -10.97 19.75
CA ALA A 113 -0.63 -11.02 21.22
C ALA A 113 -0.85 -12.46 21.74
N LEU A 114 -1.77 -13.22 21.14
CA LEU A 114 -1.99 -14.63 21.48
C LEU A 114 -0.74 -15.47 21.24
N GLY A 115 -0.07 -15.27 20.09
CA GLY A 115 1.21 -15.90 19.82
C GLY A 115 2.28 -15.53 20.84
N ALA A 116 2.35 -14.24 21.23
CA ALA A 116 3.33 -13.77 22.22
C ALA A 116 3.11 -14.38 23.60
N VAL A 117 1.88 -14.45 24.04
CA VAL A 117 1.52 -15.14 25.30
C VAL A 117 1.94 -16.61 25.24
N TRP A 118 1.60 -17.30 24.14
CA TRP A 118 1.96 -18.70 23.99
C TRP A 118 3.47 -18.92 23.94
N GLY A 119 4.21 -18.17 23.12
CA GLY A 119 5.66 -18.26 23.02
C GLY A 119 6.38 -17.95 24.34
N TYR A 120 5.93 -16.91 25.06
CA TYR A 120 6.44 -16.56 26.38
C TYR A 120 6.28 -17.73 27.38
N TRP A 121 5.09 -18.27 27.52
CA TRP A 121 4.84 -19.35 28.47
C TRP A 121 5.52 -20.66 28.09
N THR A 122 5.65 -20.97 26.79
CA THR A 122 6.36 -22.15 26.29
C THR A 122 7.83 -22.14 26.72
N VAL A 123 8.52 -21.02 26.49
CA VAL A 123 9.92 -20.85 26.85
C VAL A 123 10.10 -20.70 28.39
N ARG A 124 9.16 -20.02 29.05
CA ARG A 124 9.24 -19.79 30.50
C ARG A 124 9.06 -21.06 31.33
N ARG A 125 8.24 -22.00 30.87
CA ARG A 125 8.03 -23.29 31.54
C ARG A 125 9.27 -24.18 31.49
N GLU A 126 9.95 -24.19 30.36
CA GLU A 126 11.15 -25.01 30.16
C GLU A 126 12.04 -24.33 29.12
N ALA A 127 13.27 -23.96 29.55
CA ALA A 127 14.22 -23.26 28.69
C ALA A 127 14.63 -24.08 27.45
N ALA A 128 14.58 -25.42 27.53
CA ALA A 128 14.83 -26.30 26.38
C ALA A 128 13.84 -26.09 25.23
N ASN A 129 12.60 -25.66 25.55
CA ASN A 129 11.58 -25.37 24.53
C ASN A 129 11.92 -24.13 23.68
N ALA A 130 12.90 -23.32 24.07
CA ALA A 130 13.33 -22.17 23.26
C ALA A 130 13.74 -22.58 21.85
N VAL A 131 14.43 -23.69 21.67
CA VAL A 131 14.88 -24.20 20.35
C VAL A 131 13.71 -24.69 19.48
N ALA A 132 12.56 -24.97 20.07
CA ALA A 132 11.37 -25.36 19.32
C ALA A 132 10.63 -24.15 18.68
N VAL A 133 10.82 -22.94 19.23
CA VAL A 133 10.09 -21.73 18.81
C VAL A 133 10.99 -20.64 18.28
N LEU A 134 12.30 -20.68 18.56
CA LEU A 134 13.30 -19.69 18.15
C LEU A 134 14.48 -20.36 17.46
N SER A 135 15.07 -19.67 16.49
CA SER A 135 16.35 -20.13 15.92
C SER A 135 17.49 -20.00 16.95
N PRO A 136 18.55 -20.82 16.84
CA PRO A 136 19.74 -20.72 17.70
C PRO A 136 20.29 -19.28 17.73
N ASP A 137 20.36 -18.61 16.58
CA ASP A 137 20.85 -17.23 16.46
C ASP A 137 20.02 -16.23 17.26
N LEU A 138 18.68 -16.38 17.25
CA LEU A 138 17.78 -15.53 18.04
C LEU A 138 17.96 -15.77 19.55
N ILE A 139 18.16 -17.01 19.95
CA ILE A 139 18.43 -17.38 21.35
C ILE A 139 19.73 -16.73 21.83
N GLU A 140 20.79 -16.87 21.03
CA GLU A 140 22.10 -16.31 21.36
C GLU A 140 22.07 -14.79 21.38
N ASN A 141 21.44 -14.16 20.38
CA ASN A 141 21.26 -12.71 20.34
C ASN A 141 20.46 -12.20 21.56
N ALA A 142 19.39 -12.89 21.95
CA ALA A 142 18.60 -12.48 23.12
C ALA A 142 19.39 -12.58 24.43
N ARG A 143 20.26 -13.58 24.58
CA ARG A 143 21.14 -13.74 25.72
C ARG A 143 22.28 -12.73 25.73
N SER A 144 22.92 -12.51 24.59
CA SER A 144 24.06 -11.61 24.43
C SER A 144 23.71 -10.12 24.62
N PHE A 145 22.42 -9.75 24.62
CA PHE A 145 22.02 -8.38 24.97
C PHE A 145 22.56 -7.90 26.31
N LYS A 146 22.80 -8.82 27.27
CA LYS A 146 23.39 -8.49 28.56
C LYS A 146 24.81 -7.99 28.42
N ASP A 147 25.62 -8.66 27.59
CA ASP A 147 27.06 -8.47 27.49
C ASP A 147 27.51 -7.72 26.24
N ALA A 148 26.55 -7.37 25.38
CA ALA A 148 26.84 -6.66 24.14
C ALA A 148 27.64 -5.38 24.41
N PRO A 149 28.79 -5.15 23.76
CA PRO A 149 29.55 -3.93 23.92
C PRO A 149 28.64 -2.75 23.56
N LYS A 150 28.83 -1.57 24.24
CA LYS A 150 28.20 -0.33 23.82
C LYS A 150 28.71 -0.01 22.42
N ARG A 151 28.03 -0.50 21.40
CA ARG A 151 28.40 -0.25 20.01
C ARG A 151 27.78 1.08 19.61
N ASP A 152 28.65 2.09 19.48
CA ASP A 152 28.25 3.38 18.94
C ASP A 152 27.86 3.17 17.46
N GLY A 153 26.53 3.16 17.21
CA GLY A 153 25.93 3.39 15.90
C GLY A 153 26.51 2.64 14.70
N ASP A 154 26.62 1.30 14.77
CA ASP A 154 26.95 0.55 13.56
C ASP A 154 25.70 0.43 12.67
N PRO A 155 25.66 1.14 11.51
CA PRO A 155 24.51 1.13 10.61
C PRO A 155 24.13 -0.26 10.10
N ILE A 156 25.08 -1.23 10.10
CA ILE A 156 24.89 -2.59 9.61
C ILE A 156 23.83 -3.32 10.44
N TYR A 157 23.80 -3.11 11.77
CA TYR A 157 22.78 -3.74 12.62
C TYR A 157 21.38 -3.16 12.38
N GLY A 158 21.27 -1.84 12.19
CA GLY A 158 19.98 -1.23 11.82
C GLY A 158 19.43 -1.77 10.51
N VAL A 159 20.28 -2.01 9.51
CA VAL A 159 19.89 -2.64 8.25
C VAL A 159 19.37 -4.06 8.46
N PHE A 160 19.99 -4.84 9.33
CA PHE A 160 19.59 -6.23 9.60
C PHE A 160 18.18 -6.31 10.22
N TYR A 161 17.92 -5.55 11.26
CA TYR A 161 16.61 -5.55 11.94
C TYR A 161 15.51 -4.92 11.09
N PHE A 162 15.78 -3.80 10.42
CA PHE A 162 14.90 -3.21 9.43
C PHE A 162 14.48 -4.22 8.36
N THR A 163 15.43 -5.03 7.88
CA THR A 163 15.17 -6.06 6.87
C THR A 163 14.24 -7.14 7.41
N ASN A 164 14.42 -7.58 8.67
CA ASN A 164 13.57 -8.59 9.29
C ASN A 164 12.10 -8.11 9.42
N ASN A 165 11.86 -6.94 9.99
CA ASN A 165 10.52 -6.42 10.21
C ASN A 165 9.81 -6.07 8.89
N THR A 166 10.57 -5.55 7.92
CA THR A 166 10.09 -5.35 6.55
C THR A 166 9.69 -6.68 5.89
N ARG A 167 10.49 -7.73 6.06
CA ARG A 167 10.19 -9.08 5.55
C ARG A 167 8.90 -9.63 6.17
N VAL A 168 8.73 -9.51 7.48
CA VAL A 168 7.51 -9.94 8.18
C VAL A 168 6.29 -9.20 7.63
N ALA A 169 6.36 -7.86 7.52
CA ALA A 169 5.26 -7.04 7.02
C ALA A 169 4.88 -7.38 5.57
N LEU A 170 5.88 -7.49 4.68
CA LEU A 170 5.67 -7.86 3.27
C LEU A 170 5.11 -9.27 3.13
N THR A 171 5.62 -10.23 3.90
CA THR A 171 5.13 -11.61 3.88
C THR A 171 3.70 -11.69 4.39
N ALA A 172 3.37 -11.01 5.49
CA ALA A 172 2.03 -10.96 6.03
C ALA A 172 1.04 -10.33 5.03
N TYR A 173 1.44 -9.27 4.32
CA TYR A 173 0.65 -8.66 3.24
C TYR A 173 0.45 -9.63 2.07
N ALA A 174 1.55 -10.16 1.50
CA ALA A 174 1.52 -11.00 0.30
C ALA A 174 0.73 -12.30 0.51
N LEU A 175 0.89 -12.94 1.67
CA LEU A 175 0.19 -14.16 2.02
C LEU A 175 -1.32 -13.96 2.31
N GLY A 176 -1.82 -12.72 2.28
CA GLY A 176 -3.25 -12.45 2.19
C GLY A 176 -3.91 -13.13 0.99
N ALA A 177 -3.19 -13.28 -0.12
CA ALA A 177 -3.64 -14.01 -1.32
C ALA A 177 -3.95 -15.50 -1.08
N THR A 178 -3.53 -16.08 0.05
CA THR A 178 -3.87 -17.43 0.47
C THR A 178 -5.15 -17.48 1.34
N PHE A 179 -6.18 -16.75 0.95
CA PHE A 179 -7.43 -16.61 1.70
C PHE A 179 -7.25 -16.03 3.11
N GLY A 180 -6.12 -15.35 3.35
CA GLY A 180 -5.75 -14.79 4.64
C GLY A 180 -5.14 -15.79 5.65
N ILE A 181 -5.07 -17.08 5.30
CA ILE A 181 -4.51 -18.13 6.17
C ILE A 181 -3.02 -17.88 6.41
N GLY A 182 -2.27 -17.56 5.37
CA GLY A 182 -0.85 -17.26 5.50
C GLY A 182 -0.59 -16.03 6.39
N THR A 183 -1.39 -14.96 6.26
CA THR A 183 -1.31 -13.79 7.15
C THR A 183 -1.56 -14.17 8.60
N LEU A 184 -2.55 -15.03 8.87
CA LEU A 184 -2.86 -15.54 10.21
C LEU A 184 -1.65 -16.28 10.80
N ILE A 185 -1.08 -17.22 10.04
CA ILE A 185 0.10 -17.99 10.48
C ILE A 185 1.28 -17.07 10.78
N ILE A 186 1.57 -16.11 9.89
CA ILE A 186 2.67 -15.16 10.10
C ILE A 186 2.44 -14.32 11.36
N MET A 187 1.22 -13.85 11.61
CA MET A 187 0.93 -13.05 12.82
C MET A 187 1.07 -13.85 14.11
N LEU A 188 0.57 -15.07 14.15
CA LEU A 188 0.75 -15.97 15.30
C LEU A 188 2.24 -16.27 15.50
N PHE A 189 2.96 -16.64 14.44
CA PHE A 189 4.37 -16.98 14.52
C PHE A 189 5.23 -15.78 14.94
N ASN A 190 4.99 -14.60 14.40
CA ASN A 190 5.68 -13.38 14.83
C ASN A 190 5.46 -13.11 16.33
N GLY A 191 4.23 -13.31 16.80
CA GLY A 191 3.93 -13.23 18.22
C GLY A 191 4.74 -14.26 19.04
N VAL A 192 4.76 -15.51 18.60
CA VAL A 192 5.53 -16.59 19.30
C VAL A 192 7.00 -16.21 19.42
N VAL A 193 7.60 -15.69 18.35
CA VAL A 193 9.00 -15.23 18.36
C VAL A 193 9.18 -14.09 19.35
N LEU A 194 8.32 -13.09 19.35
CA LEU A 194 8.38 -11.95 20.28
C LEU A 194 8.27 -12.40 21.74
N GLY A 195 7.29 -13.26 22.04
CA GLY A 195 7.06 -13.76 23.38
C GLY A 195 8.19 -14.66 23.88
N GLY A 196 8.69 -15.56 23.04
CA GLY A 196 9.82 -16.42 23.34
C GLY A 196 11.10 -15.62 23.60
N THR A 197 11.38 -14.63 22.75
CA THR A 197 12.50 -13.69 22.92
C THR A 197 12.40 -12.94 24.25
N LEU A 198 11.21 -12.42 24.58
CA LEU A 198 10.97 -11.74 25.86
C LEU A 198 11.24 -12.66 27.05
N ALA A 199 10.82 -13.92 26.99
CA ALA A 199 11.06 -14.88 28.07
C ALA A 199 12.58 -15.12 28.30
N ILE A 200 13.37 -15.21 27.21
CA ILE A 200 14.84 -15.35 27.32
C ILE A 200 15.46 -14.08 27.91
N VAL A 201 15.08 -12.89 27.40
CA VAL A 201 15.59 -11.61 27.88
C VAL A 201 15.37 -11.46 29.40
N LEU A 202 14.17 -11.75 29.88
CA LEU A 202 13.82 -11.66 31.30
C LEU A 202 14.55 -12.72 32.15
N SER A 203 14.81 -13.89 31.61
CA SER A 203 15.53 -14.94 32.34
C SER A 203 17.05 -14.73 32.37
N SER A 204 17.60 -13.98 31.42
CA SER A 204 19.04 -13.67 31.33
C SER A 204 19.47 -12.40 32.07
N GLY A 205 18.51 -11.57 32.55
CA GLY A 205 18.78 -10.26 33.14
C GLY A 205 19.22 -9.21 32.10
N ALA A 206 18.81 -9.38 30.85
CA ALA A 206 19.13 -8.49 29.73
C ALA A 206 18.09 -7.37 29.51
N GLU A 207 17.00 -7.37 30.31
CA GLU A 207 15.83 -6.49 30.13
C GLU A 207 16.15 -4.99 30.11
N PRO A 208 17.04 -4.42 30.95
CA PRO A 208 17.27 -2.98 30.92
C PRO A 208 17.84 -2.51 29.58
N ARG A 209 18.74 -3.31 29.01
CA ARG A 209 19.34 -3.02 27.71
C ARG A 209 18.38 -3.28 26.57
N PHE A 210 17.70 -4.41 26.59
CA PHE A 210 16.70 -4.77 25.58
C PHE A 210 15.61 -3.72 25.47
N PHE A 211 14.99 -3.34 26.57
CA PHE A 211 13.94 -2.32 26.54
C PHE A 211 14.48 -0.94 26.15
N SER A 212 15.70 -0.57 26.60
CA SER A 212 16.35 0.66 26.15
C SER A 212 16.64 0.69 24.65
N PHE A 213 16.90 -0.47 24.04
CA PHE A 213 17.07 -0.58 22.59
C PHE A 213 15.74 -0.47 21.84
N VAL A 214 14.70 -1.19 22.27
CA VAL A 214 13.44 -1.35 21.53
C VAL A 214 12.48 -0.16 21.72
N VAL A 215 12.51 0.52 22.87
CA VAL A 215 11.47 1.50 23.24
C VAL A 215 11.35 2.69 22.28
N GLY A 216 12.44 3.03 21.57
CA GLY A 216 12.44 4.16 20.61
C GLY A 216 11.73 3.91 19.29
N HIS A 217 11.64 2.64 18.85
CA HIS A 217 11.12 2.27 17.52
C HIS A 217 10.05 1.18 17.54
N GLY A 218 10.09 0.25 18.50
CA GLY A 218 9.25 -0.95 18.49
C GLY A 218 7.75 -0.68 18.39
N GLY A 219 7.26 0.43 18.95
CA GLY A 219 5.85 0.80 18.88
C GLY A 219 5.36 1.09 17.45
N ILE A 220 6.14 1.86 16.67
CA ILE A 220 5.78 2.18 15.28
C ILE A 220 6.03 1.01 14.34
N GLU A 221 7.00 0.13 14.62
CA GLU A 221 7.22 -1.11 13.87
C GLU A 221 6.04 -2.07 14.01
N MET A 222 5.60 -2.31 15.23
CA MET A 222 4.45 -3.17 15.48
C MET A 222 3.18 -2.61 14.82
N LEU A 223 2.98 -1.29 14.89
CA LEU A 223 1.87 -0.64 14.19
C LEU A 223 1.95 -0.88 12.68
N ALA A 224 3.13 -0.74 12.09
CA ALA A 224 3.35 -0.98 10.66
C ALA A 224 3.06 -2.43 10.26
N ILE A 225 3.55 -3.40 11.03
CA ILE A 225 3.30 -4.83 10.81
C ILE A 225 1.79 -5.13 10.89
N PHE A 226 1.09 -4.58 11.89
CA PHE A 226 -0.37 -4.79 12.02
C PHE A 226 -1.16 -4.15 10.87
N ILE A 227 -0.74 -2.99 10.37
CA ILE A 227 -1.36 -2.35 9.19
C ILE A 227 -1.14 -3.22 7.94
N ALA A 228 0.08 -3.73 7.72
CA ALA A 228 0.41 -4.59 6.59
C ALA A 228 -0.37 -5.92 6.65
N ALA A 229 -0.44 -6.55 7.84
CA ALA A 229 -1.22 -7.76 8.05
C ALA A 229 -2.73 -7.51 7.90
N GLY A 230 -3.22 -6.36 8.37
CA GLY A 230 -4.60 -5.92 8.17
C GLY A 230 -4.95 -5.84 6.67
N ALA A 231 -4.05 -5.30 5.85
CA ALA A 231 -4.19 -5.29 4.40
C ALA A 231 -4.21 -6.72 3.82
N GLY A 232 -3.37 -7.62 4.32
CA GLY A 232 -3.38 -9.03 3.96
C GLY A 232 -4.72 -9.71 4.27
N PHE A 233 -5.31 -9.45 5.45
CA PHE A 233 -6.64 -9.98 5.80
C PHE A 233 -7.75 -9.42 4.90
N GLU A 234 -7.68 -8.15 4.47
CA GLU A 234 -8.64 -7.60 3.52
C GLU A 234 -8.55 -8.29 2.14
N MET A 235 -7.34 -8.60 1.67
CA MET A 235 -7.16 -9.42 0.46
C MET A 235 -7.72 -10.83 0.64
N GLY A 236 -7.45 -11.47 1.78
CA GLY A 236 -8.01 -12.79 2.12
C GLY A 236 -9.54 -12.78 2.15
N ARG A 237 -10.14 -11.76 2.74
CA ARG A 237 -11.60 -11.56 2.76
C ARG A 237 -12.19 -11.43 1.35
N ALA A 238 -11.51 -10.71 0.46
CA ALA A 238 -11.93 -10.56 -0.94
C ALA A 238 -11.90 -11.90 -1.70
N MET A 239 -10.90 -12.75 -1.42
CA MET A 239 -10.81 -14.10 -1.98
C MET A 239 -11.91 -15.04 -1.48
N LEU A 240 -12.28 -14.89 -0.19
CA LEU A 240 -13.36 -15.71 0.42
C LEU A 240 -14.76 -15.27 -0.04
N ARG A 241 -14.94 -13.98 -0.32
CA ARG A 241 -16.25 -13.39 -0.69
C ARG A 241 -16.11 -12.53 -1.95
N PRO A 242 -15.85 -13.12 -3.12
CA PRO A 242 -15.60 -12.39 -4.36
C PRO A 242 -16.89 -11.76 -4.95
N GLY A 243 -18.07 -12.13 -4.44
CA GLY A 243 -19.34 -11.71 -5.00
C GLY A 243 -19.55 -12.27 -6.40
N TRP A 244 -19.88 -11.41 -7.35
CA TRP A 244 -20.08 -11.75 -8.75
C TRP A 244 -18.79 -11.73 -9.60
N LYS A 245 -17.64 -11.33 -9.00
CA LYS A 245 -16.33 -11.30 -9.66
C LYS A 245 -15.62 -12.65 -9.59
N THR A 246 -14.64 -12.85 -10.47
CA THR A 246 -13.69 -13.95 -10.28
C THR A 246 -12.83 -13.70 -9.03
N ARG A 247 -12.29 -14.74 -8.42
CA ARG A 247 -11.38 -14.61 -7.27
C ARG A 247 -10.14 -13.78 -7.64
N SER A 248 -9.62 -13.97 -8.85
CA SER A 248 -8.47 -13.20 -9.35
C SER A 248 -8.77 -11.72 -9.47
N ASP A 249 -9.94 -11.35 -10.03
CA ASP A 249 -10.33 -9.94 -10.14
C ASP A 249 -10.59 -9.32 -8.77
N SER A 250 -11.27 -10.06 -7.88
CA SER A 250 -11.53 -9.61 -6.51
C SER A 250 -10.22 -9.38 -5.73
N LEU A 251 -9.23 -10.28 -5.88
CA LEU A 251 -7.91 -10.12 -5.28
C LEU A 251 -7.18 -8.89 -5.84
N ARG A 252 -7.22 -8.71 -7.17
CA ARG A 252 -6.58 -7.56 -7.82
C ARG A 252 -7.16 -6.23 -7.34
N ASP A 253 -8.48 -6.16 -7.23
CA ASP A 253 -9.17 -4.96 -6.73
C ASP A 253 -8.84 -4.71 -5.26
N ALA A 254 -8.83 -5.76 -4.42
CA ALA A 254 -8.46 -5.65 -3.02
C ALA A 254 -6.99 -5.22 -2.84
N ALA A 255 -6.07 -5.77 -3.63
CA ALA A 255 -4.66 -5.38 -3.60
C ALA A 255 -4.47 -3.89 -3.94
N ARG A 256 -5.19 -3.39 -4.96
CA ARG A 256 -5.20 -1.95 -5.28
C ARG A 256 -5.80 -1.11 -4.16
N ALA A 257 -6.91 -1.53 -3.59
CA ALA A 257 -7.59 -0.81 -2.51
C ALA A 257 -6.78 -0.77 -1.21
N THR A 258 -5.92 -1.77 -0.96
CA THR A 258 -5.06 -1.84 0.23
C THR A 258 -3.65 -1.28 0.01
N LEU A 259 -3.30 -0.84 -1.21
CA LEU A 259 -1.99 -0.25 -1.52
C LEU A 259 -1.62 0.93 -0.60
N PRO A 260 -2.54 1.84 -0.23
CA PRO A 260 -2.24 2.89 0.75
C PRO A 260 -1.79 2.33 2.11
N MET A 261 -2.35 1.21 2.56
CA MET A 261 -1.93 0.57 3.82
C MET A 261 -0.51 0.03 3.73
N ALA A 262 -0.17 -0.65 2.62
CA ALA A 262 1.18 -1.15 2.37
C ALA A 262 2.21 -0.01 2.33
N LEU A 263 1.88 1.11 1.66
CA LEU A 263 2.71 2.31 1.65
C LEU A 263 2.87 2.90 3.05
N GLY A 264 1.78 3.02 3.81
CA GLY A 264 1.81 3.52 5.19
C GLY A 264 2.70 2.66 6.09
N ALA A 265 2.59 1.34 5.98
CA ALA A 265 3.46 0.41 6.70
C ALA A 265 4.93 0.58 6.31
N ALA A 266 5.24 0.71 5.02
CA ALA A 266 6.60 0.94 4.54
C ALA A 266 7.19 2.27 5.07
N MET A 267 6.40 3.34 5.09
CA MET A 267 6.82 4.63 5.64
C MET A 267 7.14 4.53 7.14
N LEU A 268 6.27 3.88 7.92
CA LEU A 268 6.50 3.69 9.35
C LEU A 268 7.73 2.83 9.62
N LEU A 269 7.92 1.73 8.86
CA LEU A 269 9.12 0.90 8.96
C LEU A 269 10.39 1.66 8.58
N SER A 270 10.34 2.52 7.57
CA SER A 270 11.50 3.35 7.20
C SER A 270 11.91 4.29 8.33
N VAL A 271 10.93 4.93 9.00
CA VAL A 271 11.20 5.78 10.17
C VAL A 271 11.74 4.95 11.33
N ALA A 272 11.14 3.80 11.61
CA ALA A 272 11.58 2.88 12.65
C ALA A 272 13.01 2.42 12.43
N GLY A 273 13.36 1.99 11.21
CA GLY A 273 14.71 1.55 10.86
C GLY A 273 15.78 2.66 11.01
N LEU A 274 15.41 3.92 10.72
CA LEU A 274 16.31 5.07 11.00
C LEU A 274 16.55 5.24 12.51
N VAL A 275 15.51 5.13 13.33
CA VAL A 275 15.63 5.24 14.80
C VAL A 275 16.44 4.05 15.34
N GLU A 276 16.18 2.84 14.84
CA GLU A 276 16.85 1.62 15.24
C GLU A 276 18.34 1.64 14.91
N GLY A 277 18.70 2.02 13.68
CA GLY A 277 20.08 2.04 13.25
C GLY A 277 20.91 3.17 13.86
N TRP A 278 20.32 4.34 14.12
CA TRP A 278 21.09 5.54 14.45
C TRP A 278 20.90 6.03 15.89
N ILE A 279 19.77 5.70 16.52
CA ILE A 279 19.43 6.24 17.84
C ILE A 279 19.44 5.14 18.90
N SER A 280 18.86 3.99 18.60
CA SER A 280 18.70 2.90 19.56
C SER A 280 20.03 2.36 20.11
N PRO A 281 21.14 2.26 19.34
CA PRO A 281 22.43 1.82 19.85
C PRO A 281 23.13 2.84 20.74
N LYS A 282 22.79 4.15 20.61
CA LYS A 282 23.48 5.20 21.36
C LYS A 282 23.23 5.11 22.86
N PRO A 283 24.19 5.53 23.71
CA PRO A 283 24.07 5.54 25.16
C PRO A 283 23.21 6.69 25.69
N LEU A 284 22.03 6.88 25.08
CA LEU A 284 21.05 7.87 25.52
C LEU A 284 20.25 7.37 26.72
N PRO A 285 19.80 8.26 27.63
CA PRO A 285 18.91 7.90 28.72
C PRO A 285 17.64 7.20 28.23
N PHE A 286 17.19 6.18 28.97
CA PHE A 286 15.94 5.45 28.64
C PHE A 286 14.76 6.40 28.42
N GLY A 287 14.59 7.41 29.30
CA GLY A 287 13.53 8.40 29.19
C GLY A 287 13.53 9.15 27.84
N ALA A 288 14.71 9.53 27.33
CA ALA A 288 14.82 10.21 26.04
C ALA A 288 14.37 9.32 24.89
N LYS A 289 14.79 8.05 24.88
CA LYS A 289 14.35 7.05 23.87
C LYS A 289 12.87 6.74 23.98
N ALA A 290 12.34 6.61 25.19
CA ALA A 290 10.93 6.37 25.44
C ALA A 290 10.06 7.57 24.99
N THR A 291 10.49 8.80 25.27
CA THR A 291 9.81 10.01 24.77
C THR A 291 9.79 10.06 23.25
N LEU A 292 10.91 9.74 22.59
CA LEU A 292 10.97 9.67 21.13
C LEU A 292 9.99 8.64 20.58
N GLY A 293 10.01 7.40 21.11
CA GLY A 293 9.11 6.31 20.66
C GLY A 293 7.64 6.65 20.88
N ALA A 294 7.29 7.21 22.06
CA ALA A 294 5.94 7.66 22.36
C ALA A 294 5.48 8.80 21.43
N THR A 295 6.37 9.75 21.14
CA THR A 295 6.09 10.85 20.20
C THR A 295 5.83 10.33 18.79
N LEU A 296 6.70 9.47 18.27
CA LEU A 296 6.54 8.89 16.94
C LEU A 296 5.24 8.07 16.81
N LEU A 297 4.97 7.21 17.78
CA LEU A 297 3.73 6.45 17.83
C LEU A 297 2.51 7.37 17.96
N GLY A 298 2.57 8.37 18.83
CA GLY A 298 1.52 9.37 19.01
C GLY A 298 1.22 10.15 17.73
N LEU A 299 2.25 10.59 17.01
CA LEU A 299 2.10 11.28 15.72
C LEU A 299 1.51 10.36 14.64
N ALA A 300 1.94 9.09 14.58
CA ALA A 300 1.37 8.12 13.65
C ALA A 300 -0.12 7.87 13.93
N LEU A 301 -0.51 7.66 15.19
CA LEU A 301 -1.89 7.48 15.58
C LEU A 301 -2.72 8.76 15.36
N LEU A 302 -2.18 9.93 15.67
CA LEU A 302 -2.83 11.22 15.39
C LEU A 302 -3.09 11.42 13.91
N TYR A 303 -2.12 11.12 13.06
CA TYR A 303 -2.27 11.16 11.60
C TYR A 303 -3.40 10.24 11.14
N LEU A 304 -3.45 9.00 11.64
CA LEU A 304 -4.51 8.03 11.29
C LEU A 304 -5.90 8.50 11.75
N VAL A 305 -6.00 9.15 12.90
CA VAL A 305 -7.28 9.63 13.45
C VAL A 305 -7.75 10.92 12.79
N VAL A 306 -6.86 11.91 12.61
CA VAL A 306 -7.21 13.25 12.08
C VAL A 306 -7.42 13.18 10.58
N GLY A 307 -6.60 12.42 9.84
CA GLY A 307 -6.69 12.25 8.39
C GLY A 307 -8.05 11.71 7.96
N ARG A 308 -8.60 10.74 8.71
CA ARG A 308 -9.94 10.18 8.52
C ARG A 308 -11.05 11.24 8.51
N ARG A 309 -10.97 12.23 9.41
CA ARG A 309 -12.02 13.26 9.56
C ARG A 309 -12.06 14.23 8.37
N ARG A 310 -10.95 14.41 7.66
CA ARG A 310 -10.87 15.28 6.49
C ARG A 310 -11.51 14.63 5.25
N ALA A 311 -11.32 13.34 5.04
CA ALA A 311 -11.91 12.62 3.93
C ALA A 311 -13.45 12.57 4.01
N ALA A 312 -14.01 12.39 5.22
CA ALA A 312 -15.46 12.40 5.44
C ALA A 312 -16.12 13.77 5.16
N ARG A 313 -15.38 14.90 5.27
CA ARG A 313 -15.90 16.25 4.99
C ARG A 313 -15.83 16.64 3.51
N VAL A 314 -15.01 15.98 2.71
CA VAL A 314 -14.87 16.23 1.26
C VAL A 314 -15.91 15.43 0.46
N SER A 315 -16.48 14.37 1.04
CA SER A 315 -17.52 13.53 0.44
C SER A 315 -18.96 13.91 0.83
N SER A 316 -19.14 14.93 1.66
CA SER A 316 -20.42 15.54 2.03
C SER A 316 -20.60 16.89 1.30
#